data_14d9eb4657cdcf7f8ac6d046196baa73
#
_entry.id   14d9eb4657cdcf7f8ac6d046196baa73
#
_cell.length_a   1.000
_cell.length_b   1.000
_cell.length_c   1.000
_cell.angle_alpha   90.00
_cell.angle_beta   90.00
_cell.angle_gamma   90.00
#
_symmetry.space_group_name_H-M   'P 1'
#
loop_
_entity.id
_entity.type
_entity.pdbx_description
1 polymer ?
#
loop_
_entity_poly.entity_id
_entity_poly.type
_entity_poly.pdbx_seq_one_letter_code
_entity_poly.pdbx_strand_id
1 'polypeptide(L)'
;MLVDKPLKLFSLNANIPLAKQVAKSLGVELSKCSVKKFSDGEVSINIEESVRGSEVFVLQSTSGPVNDNLMTLLIMIDALKRASVDTINVVIPYYGYARQDRKARSREPITAKLVANLLEVAGADRIIALDLHALQIQGFFDIPVDHLMCVPIIAKYFKEKLPDMEEVVVVSPDHGGVTRARKLADALNTPIAIIDKRRPKPNVAEVMNIVGNIEGKTCILIDDIIDTAGTITLGAQALKDRGAKEVYASCSHAVLSGQALDRIENSPIKELVYANTIDIPEEKKLDKMVPLCVGDLIAKAIYKIHNNEPVSVLFE
;
A
#
# COMPACT_ATOMS: atom_id res chain seq x y z
N MET A 1 33.34 19.44 -9.07
CA MET A 1 31.96 19.83 -9.43
C MET A 1 31.11 18.60 -9.19
N LEU A 2 30.19 18.64 -8.25
CA LEU A 2 29.13 17.64 -8.16
C LEU A 2 28.27 17.84 -9.42
N VAL A 3 28.33 16.90 -10.36
CA VAL A 3 27.44 16.90 -11.52
C VAL A 3 26.04 16.64 -10.96
N ASP A 4 25.16 17.61 -11.14
CA ASP A 4 23.74 17.47 -10.78
C ASP A 4 23.18 16.30 -11.60
N LYS A 5 22.86 15.18 -10.92
CA LYS A 5 22.43 13.95 -11.61
C LYS A 5 21.02 14.18 -12.13
N PRO A 6 20.76 13.95 -13.42
CA PRO A 6 19.40 14.08 -13.93
C PRO A 6 18.48 13.06 -13.27
N LEU A 7 17.37 13.54 -12.70
CA LEU A 7 16.30 12.68 -12.20
C LEU A 7 15.47 12.15 -13.38
N LYS A 8 15.23 10.85 -13.40
CA LYS A 8 14.36 10.17 -14.37
C LYS A 8 13.30 9.36 -13.63
N LEU A 9 12.03 9.58 -13.96
CA LEU A 9 10.90 8.85 -13.37
C LEU A 9 10.21 8.01 -14.42
N PHE A 10 10.27 6.69 -14.27
CA PHE A 10 9.56 5.73 -15.12
C PHE A 10 8.31 5.20 -14.43
N SER A 11 7.25 5.09 -15.20
CA SER A 11 6.06 4.31 -14.85
C SER A 11 6.04 3.02 -15.64
N LEU A 12 5.82 1.90 -14.96
CA LEU A 12 5.44 0.67 -15.64
C LEU A 12 3.90 0.55 -15.72
N ASN A 13 3.40 -0.63 -15.97
CA ASN A 13 2.02 -0.86 -16.37
C ASN A 13 0.98 -0.94 -15.22
N ALA A 14 1.40 -1.10 -13.97
CA ALA A 14 0.45 -1.46 -12.91
C ALA A 14 -0.32 -0.28 -12.30
N ASN A 15 0.24 0.94 -12.31
CA ASN A 15 -0.44 2.11 -11.75
C ASN A 15 0.01 3.41 -12.43
N ILE A 16 -0.32 3.53 -13.72
CA ILE A 16 0.02 4.71 -14.52
C ILE A 16 -0.64 5.99 -13.97
N PRO A 17 -1.91 5.98 -13.50
CA PRO A 17 -2.52 7.18 -12.92
C PRO A 17 -1.73 7.74 -11.72
N LEU A 18 -1.28 6.89 -10.82
CA LEU A 18 -0.46 7.31 -9.68
C LEU A 18 0.89 7.89 -10.13
N ALA A 19 1.57 7.24 -11.09
CA ALA A 19 2.85 7.73 -11.60
C ALA A 19 2.72 9.12 -12.25
N LYS A 20 1.63 9.39 -12.97
CA LYS A 20 1.33 10.72 -13.53
C LYS A 20 1.11 11.76 -12.43
N GLN A 21 0.47 11.39 -11.31
CA GLN A 21 0.30 12.28 -10.16
C GLN A 21 1.65 12.59 -9.49
N VAL A 22 2.50 11.57 -9.31
CA VAL A 22 3.86 11.75 -8.78
C VAL A 22 4.67 12.68 -9.68
N ALA A 23 4.68 12.44 -11.00
CA ALA A 23 5.38 13.28 -11.97
C ALA A 23 4.92 14.75 -11.90
N LYS A 24 3.58 14.96 -11.85
CA LYS A 24 2.98 16.29 -11.71
C LYS A 24 3.45 16.99 -10.43
N SER A 25 3.46 16.29 -9.30
CA SER A 25 3.87 16.87 -7.99
C SER A 25 5.37 17.16 -7.92
N LEU A 26 6.19 16.38 -8.65
CA LEU A 26 7.63 16.63 -8.81
C LEU A 26 7.94 17.75 -9.82
N GLY A 27 7.00 18.12 -10.67
CA GLY A 27 7.24 19.05 -11.77
C GLY A 27 8.11 18.48 -12.91
N VAL A 28 8.07 17.14 -13.10
CA VAL A 28 8.81 16.43 -14.14
C VAL A 28 7.85 15.70 -15.09
N GLU A 29 8.35 15.34 -16.28
CA GLU A 29 7.64 14.42 -17.16
C GLU A 29 8.03 12.97 -16.87
N LEU A 30 7.12 12.03 -17.16
CA LEU A 30 7.45 10.62 -17.12
C LEU A 30 8.43 10.29 -18.25
N SER A 31 9.50 9.59 -17.91
CA SER A 31 10.47 9.08 -18.86
C SER A 31 9.86 8.03 -19.79
N LYS A 32 10.35 8.00 -21.04
CA LYS A 32 9.75 7.19 -22.09
C LYS A 32 10.24 5.76 -22.05
N CYS A 33 9.32 4.83 -21.90
CA CYS A 33 9.55 3.40 -22.07
C CYS A 33 8.29 2.73 -22.65
N SER A 34 8.46 1.61 -23.27
CA SER A 34 7.34 0.75 -23.70
C SER A 34 7.46 -0.62 -23.08
N VAL A 35 6.31 -1.12 -22.60
CA VAL A 35 6.14 -2.46 -22.05
C VAL A 35 5.20 -3.21 -22.97
N LYS A 36 5.65 -4.31 -23.56
CA LYS A 36 4.88 -5.15 -24.48
C LYS A 36 4.92 -6.60 -24.01
N LYS A 37 3.94 -7.38 -24.42
CA LYS A 37 3.94 -8.83 -24.25
C LYS A 37 4.06 -9.50 -25.61
N PHE A 38 4.89 -10.53 -25.71
CA PHE A 38 4.89 -11.46 -26.83
C PHE A 38 3.67 -12.37 -26.78
N SER A 39 3.41 -13.09 -27.88
CA SER A 39 2.25 -13.98 -27.99
C SER A 39 2.26 -15.14 -26.98
N ASP A 40 3.42 -15.55 -26.50
CA ASP A 40 3.63 -16.56 -25.48
C ASP A 40 3.51 -16.02 -24.04
N GLY A 41 3.37 -14.68 -23.90
CA GLY A 41 3.22 -14.00 -22.61
C GLY A 41 4.51 -13.42 -22.03
N GLU A 42 5.67 -13.64 -22.64
CA GLU A 42 6.91 -13.00 -22.21
C GLU A 42 6.83 -11.47 -22.31
N VAL A 43 7.46 -10.78 -21.36
CA VAL A 43 7.49 -9.32 -21.31
C VAL A 43 8.72 -8.78 -22.03
N SER A 44 8.50 -7.78 -22.88
CA SER A 44 9.55 -7.00 -23.54
C SER A 44 9.47 -5.55 -23.08
N ILE A 45 10.60 -4.99 -22.68
CA ILE A 45 10.75 -3.57 -22.29
C ILE A 45 11.73 -2.89 -23.24
N ASN A 46 11.40 -1.67 -23.65
CA ASN A 46 12.30 -0.79 -24.35
C ASN A 46 12.34 0.57 -23.67
N ILE A 47 13.56 1.04 -23.32
CA ILE A 47 13.81 2.39 -22.80
C ILE A 47 14.03 3.28 -24.03
N GLU A 48 13.21 4.32 -24.20
CA GLU A 48 13.14 5.11 -25.43
C GLU A 48 13.90 6.45 -25.33
N GLU A 49 14.72 6.61 -24.30
CA GLU A 49 15.56 7.77 -24.11
C GLU A 49 16.89 7.41 -23.43
N SER A 50 17.86 8.32 -23.47
CA SER A 50 19.15 8.12 -22.77
C SER A 50 18.97 8.26 -21.26
N VAL A 51 19.46 7.27 -20.52
CA VAL A 51 19.42 7.22 -19.04
C VAL A 51 20.81 7.13 -18.41
N ARG A 52 21.87 7.19 -19.24
CA ARG A 52 23.25 7.05 -18.76
C ARG A 52 23.60 8.11 -17.71
N GLY A 53 24.08 7.65 -16.56
CA GLY A 53 24.49 8.51 -15.45
C GLY A 53 23.35 9.23 -14.72
N SER A 54 22.07 8.87 -15.01
CA SER A 54 20.91 9.42 -14.33
C SER A 54 20.64 8.70 -13.02
N GLU A 55 20.03 9.39 -12.07
CA GLU A 55 19.33 8.81 -10.95
C GLU A 55 17.89 8.45 -11.38
N VAL A 56 17.57 7.16 -11.36
CA VAL A 56 16.31 6.65 -11.90
C VAL A 56 15.39 6.20 -10.77
N PHE A 57 14.12 6.60 -10.88
CA PHE A 57 13.02 6.10 -10.06
C PHE A 57 12.07 5.30 -10.95
N VAL A 58 11.78 4.06 -10.57
CA VAL A 58 10.84 3.18 -11.29
C VAL A 58 9.63 2.92 -10.42
N LEU A 59 8.45 3.37 -10.84
CA LEU A 59 7.22 3.15 -10.10
C LEU A 59 6.47 1.94 -10.67
N GLN A 60 6.26 0.93 -9.83
CA GLN A 60 5.50 -0.26 -10.14
C GLN A 60 4.85 -0.87 -8.89
N SER A 61 3.54 -0.94 -8.82
CA SER A 61 2.85 -1.77 -7.84
C SER A 61 2.92 -3.24 -8.27
N THR A 62 3.33 -4.12 -7.37
CA THR A 62 3.33 -5.56 -7.66
C THR A 62 2.01 -6.21 -7.26
N SER A 63 0.90 -5.54 -7.61
CA SER A 63 -0.48 -6.00 -7.49
C SER A 63 -0.86 -6.95 -8.63
N GLY A 64 -2.12 -7.40 -8.67
CA GLY A 64 -2.59 -8.29 -9.74
C GLY A 64 -2.52 -7.67 -11.15
N PRO A 65 -2.02 -8.43 -12.14
CA PRO A 65 -1.46 -9.79 -12.08
C PRO A 65 -0.05 -9.81 -11.46
N VAL A 66 0.07 -10.39 -10.26
CA VAL A 66 1.23 -10.21 -9.37
C VAL A 66 2.54 -10.65 -10.01
N ASN A 67 2.57 -11.85 -10.61
CA ASN A 67 3.78 -12.41 -11.20
C ASN A 67 4.24 -11.63 -12.42
N ASP A 68 3.30 -11.18 -13.25
CA ASP A 68 3.59 -10.37 -14.44
C ASP A 68 4.18 -9.01 -14.05
N ASN A 69 3.55 -8.35 -13.08
CA ASN A 69 4.00 -7.04 -12.62
C ASN A 69 5.36 -7.11 -11.92
N LEU A 70 5.61 -8.17 -11.16
CA LEU A 70 6.93 -8.41 -10.55
C LEU A 70 7.99 -8.68 -11.63
N MET A 71 7.71 -9.58 -12.58
CA MET A 71 8.66 -9.88 -13.65
C MET A 71 8.94 -8.66 -14.54
N THR A 72 7.90 -7.87 -14.85
CA THR A 72 8.06 -6.60 -15.58
C THR A 72 9.02 -5.64 -14.84
N LEU A 73 8.87 -5.54 -13.52
CA LEU A 73 9.75 -4.72 -12.70
C LEU A 73 11.22 -5.22 -12.75
N LEU A 74 11.44 -6.52 -12.59
CA LEU A 74 12.78 -7.11 -12.64
C LEU A 74 13.47 -6.89 -14.00
N ILE A 75 12.73 -7.06 -15.11
CA ILE A 75 13.24 -6.82 -16.48
C ILE A 75 13.60 -5.33 -16.66
N MET A 76 12.79 -4.40 -16.13
CA MET A 76 13.09 -2.98 -16.20
C MET A 76 14.38 -2.62 -15.42
N ILE A 77 14.56 -3.18 -14.24
CA ILE A 77 15.77 -2.98 -13.43
C ILE A 77 17.01 -3.48 -14.20
N ASP A 78 16.96 -4.68 -14.80
CA ASP A 78 18.06 -5.21 -15.61
C ASP A 78 18.35 -4.33 -16.84
N ALA A 79 17.31 -3.85 -17.53
CA ALA A 79 17.46 -2.95 -18.67
C ALA A 79 18.16 -1.63 -18.27
N LEU A 80 17.77 -1.01 -17.15
CA LEU A 80 18.38 0.21 -16.62
C LEU A 80 19.84 0.00 -16.24
N LYS A 81 20.14 -1.10 -15.54
CA LYS A 81 21.50 -1.49 -15.18
C LYS A 81 22.40 -1.61 -16.42
N ARG A 82 21.92 -2.27 -17.48
CA ARG A 82 22.64 -2.39 -18.76
C ARG A 82 22.76 -1.08 -19.52
N ALA A 83 21.83 -0.14 -19.31
CA ALA A 83 21.86 1.20 -19.87
C ALA A 83 22.80 2.16 -19.12
N SER A 84 23.52 1.68 -18.10
CA SER A 84 24.50 2.43 -17.29
C SER A 84 23.89 3.64 -16.58
N VAL A 85 22.74 3.46 -15.95
CA VAL A 85 22.22 4.44 -14.97
C VAL A 85 23.17 4.51 -13.77
N ASP A 86 23.10 5.59 -13.02
CA ASP A 86 23.93 5.74 -11.82
C ASP A 86 23.33 5.02 -10.62
N THR A 87 22.03 5.23 -10.38
CA THR A 87 21.28 4.57 -9.31
C THR A 87 19.87 4.19 -9.75
N ILE A 88 19.37 3.05 -9.25
CA ILE A 88 18.04 2.53 -9.52
C ILE A 88 17.25 2.50 -8.21
N ASN A 89 16.37 3.49 -8.04
CA ASN A 89 15.44 3.57 -6.92
C ASN A 89 14.09 2.98 -7.34
N VAL A 90 13.63 1.94 -6.64
CA VAL A 90 12.39 1.23 -6.97
C VAL A 90 11.27 1.70 -6.05
N VAL A 91 10.24 2.30 -6.63
CA VAL A 91 9.04 2.75 -5.91
C VAL A 91 7.96 1.69 -6.06
N ILE A 92 7.63 1.01 -4.96
CA ILE A 92 6.65 -0.08 -4.93
C ILE A 92 5.49 0.33 -4.01
N PRO A 93 4.46 1.03 -4.54
CA PRO A 93 3.31 1.45 -3.73
C PRO A 93 2.59 0.28 -3.07
N TYR A 94 2.48 -0.86 -3.74
CA TYR A 94 2.01 -2.13 -3.18
C TYR A 94 3.05 -3.23 -3.40
N TYR A 95 3.57 -3.75 -2.28
CA TYR A 95 4.54 -4.86 -2.29
C TYR A 95 3.82 -6.20 -2.24
N GLY A 96 3.74 -6.85 -3.39
CA GLY A 96 3.15 -8.19 -3.51
C GLY A 96 3.94 -9.23 -2.71
N TYR A 97 3.25 -10.29 -2.28
CA TYR A 97 3.81 -11.33 -1.40
C TYR A 97 4.16 -10.89 0.02
N ALA A 98 3.91 -9.63 0.41
CA ALA A 98 4.20 -9.12 1.76
C ALA A 98 3.57 -9.94 2.88
N ARG A 99 2.42 -10.60 2.63
CA ARG A 99 1.73 -11.47 3.61
C ARG A 99 2.43 -12.79 3.87
N GLN A 100 3.48 -13.13 3.10
CA GLN A 100 4.32 -14.32 3.28
C GLN A 100 5.69 -13.92 3.87
N ASP A 101 5.65 -13.17 4.97
CA ASP A 101 6.81 -12.61 5.68
C ASP A 101 7.45 -13.58 6.68
N ARG A 102 6.75 -14.66 7.00
CA ARG A 102 7.18 -15.69 7.96
C ARG A 102 6.57 -17.05 7.62
N LYS A 103 7.15 -18.11 8.16
CA LYS A 103 6.55 -19.43 8.12
C LYS A 103 5.45 -19.52 9.16
N ALA A 104 4.20 -19.62 8.76
CA ALA A 104 3.06 -19.91 9.63
C ALA A 104 3.00 -21.41 9.96
N ARG A 105 3.49 -22.27 9.05
CA ARG A 105 3.59 -23.73 9.20
C ARG A 105 4.96 -24.22 8.75
N SER A 106 5.33 -25.44 9.18
CA SER A 106 6.55 -26.06 8.69
C SER A 106 6.53 -26.24 7.17
N ARG A 107 7.70 -26.07 6.53
CA ARG A 107 7.94 -26.21 5.07
C ARG A 107 7.30 -25.14 4.19
N GLU A 108 6.76 -24.07 4.76
CA GLU A 108 6.31 -22.89 3.99
C GLU A 108 7.50 -22.01 3.59
N PRO A 109 7.41 -21.30 2.46
CA PRO A 109 8.41 -20.30 2.06
C PRO A 109 8.28 -19.01 2.88
N ILE A 110 9.29 -18.14 2.74
CA ILE A 110 9.21 -16.73 3.12
C ILE A 110 9.32 -15.92 1.82
N THR A 111 8.22 -15.82 1.09
CA THR A 111 8.22 -15.27 -0.27
C THR A 111 8.51 -13.78 -0.29
N ALA A 112 8.17 -13.04 0.77
CA ALA A 112 8.55 -11.64 0.91
C ALA A 112 10.09 -11.45 0.87
N LYS A 113 10.86 -12.37 1.50
CA LYS A 113 12.34 -12.35 1.41
C LYS A 113 12.84 -12.75 0.02
N LEU A 114 12.19 -13.72 -0.62
CA LEU A 114 12.55 -14.12 -2.00
C LEU A 114 12.41 -12.92 -2.96
N VAL A 115 11.31 -12.18 -2.87
CA VAL A 115 11.08 -10.99 -3.70
C VAL A 115 12.13 -9.91 -3.43
N ALA A 116 12.48 -9.67 -2.16
CA ALA A 116 13.56 -8.74 -1.80
C ALA A 116 14.88 -9.13 -2.47
N ASN A 117 15.29 -10.40 -2.36
CA ASN A 117 16.51 -10.89 -2.98
C ASN A 117 16.49 -10.75 -4.52
N LEU A 118 15.35 -10.99 -5.17
CA LEU A 118 15.23 -10.85 -6.62
C LEU A 118 15.42 -9.39 -7.06
N LEU A 119 14.85 -8.43 -6.34
CA LEU A 119 15.00 -7.00 -6.63
C LEU A 119 16.46 -6.55 -6.49
N GLU A 120 17.14 -6.97 -5.44
CA GLU A 120 18.57 -6.67 -5.21
C GLU A 120 19.47 -7.28 -6.27
N VAL A 121 19.28 -8.56 -6.57
CA VAL A 121 20.09 -9.28 -7.59
C VAL A 121 19.86 -8.66 -8.99
N ALA A 122 18.64 -8.24 -9.30
CA ALA A 122 18.34 -7.52 -10.55
C ALA A 122 19.11 -6.21 -10.64
N GLY A 123 19.39 -5.53 -9.52
CA GLY A 123 20.19 -4.31 -9.46
C GLY A 123 19.51 -3.09 -8.86
N ALA A 124 18.48 -3.28 -8.02
CA ALA A 124 17.92 -2.19 -7.25
C ALA A 124 18.93 -1.68 -6.20
N ASP A 125 19.09 -0.36 -6.09
CA ASP A 125 19.97 0.29 -5.10
C ASP A 125 19.19 0.80 -3.88
N ARG A 126 17.88 1.00 -4.00
CA ARG A 126 16.98 1.49 -2.95
C ARG A 126 15.55 1.07 -3.22
N ILE A 127 14.80 0.82 -2.17
CA ILE A 127 13.37 0.57 -2.23
C ILE A 127 12.61 1.69 -1.53
N ILE A 128 11.53 2.17 -2.13
CA ILE A 128 10.54 3.07 -1.53
C ILE A 128 9.22 2.29 -1.54
N ALA A 129 8.69 1.98 -0.36
CA ALA A 129 7.47 1.20 -0.22
C ALA A 129 6.47 1.90 0.71
N LEU A 130 5.17 1.63 0.51
CA LEU A 130 4.12 2.14 1.39
C LEU A 130 3.52 0.99 2.21
N ASP A 131 3.31 1.24 3.50
CA ASP A 131 2.61 0.36 4.46
C ASP A 131 2.86 -1.14 4.26
N LEU A 132 4.12 -1.55 4.34
CA LEU A 132 4.49 -2.97 4.30
C LEU A 132 3.68 -3.75 5.34
N HIS A 133 3.14 -4.91 4.93
CA HIS A 133 2.30 -5.75 5.80
C HIS A 133 2.93 -6.03 7.16
N ALA A 134 4.24 -6.20 7.18
CA ALA A 134 5.02 -6.40 8.39
C ALA A 134 6.27 -5.53 8.35
N LEU A 135 6.51 -4.74 9.40
CA LEU A 135 7.63 -3.78 9.47
C LEU A 135 9.01 -4.45 9.30
N GLN A 136 9.15 -5.69 9.74
CA GLN A 136 10.38 -6.47 9.60
C GLN A 136 10.76 -6.76 8.15
N ILE A 137 9.86 -6.61 7.17
CA ILE A 137 10.20 -6.78 5.74
C ILE A 137 11.29 -5.80 5.31
N GLN A 138 11.39 -4.63 5.94
CA GLN A 138 12.51 -3.69 5.72
C GLN A 138 13.86 -4.35 5.95
N GLY A 139 13.97 -5.23 6.96
CA GLY A 139 15.17 -5.99 7.27
C GLY A 139 15.41 -7.20 6.36
N PHE A 140 14.57 -7.44 5.36
CA PHE A 140 14.81 -8.46 4.34
C PHE A 140 15.70 -7.96 3.21
N PHE A 141 15.91 -6.66 3.14
CA PHE A 141 16.77 -6.00 2.18
C PHE A 141 18.12 -5.67 2.80
N ASP A 142 19.17 -5.85 2.02
CA ASP A 142 20.54 -5.41 2.35
C ASP A 142 20.80 -3.99 1.79
N ILE A 143 19.87 -3.45 1.00
CA ILE A 143 19.85 -2.07 0.49
C ILE A 143 18.88 -1.19 1.30
N PRO A 144 19.03 0.15 1.26
CA PRO A 144 18.12 1.06 1.96
C PRO A 144 16.65 0.88 1.57
N VAL A 145 15.77 0.93 2.57
CA VAL A 145 14.31 0.90 2.40
C VAL A 145 13.68 2.12 3.07
N ASP A 146 13.06 2.98 2.28
CA ASP A 146 12.23 4.08 2.79
C ASP A 146 10.78 3.60 2.87
N HIS A 147 10.31 3.38 4.09
CA HIS A 147 8.96 2.87 4.36
C HIS A 147 8.00 4.01 4.68
N LEU A 148 7.21 4.44 3.71
CA LEU A 148 6.22 5.49 3.84
C LEU A 148 4.93 4.95 4.46
N MET A 149 4.15 5.82 5.14
CA MET A 149 2.89 5.45 5.79
C MET A 149 1.73 6.29 5.28
N CYS A 150 0.58 5.65 5.01
CA CYS A 150 -0.65 6.31 4.58
C CYS A 150 -1.47 6.91 5.75
N VAL A 151 -1.15 6.55 7.00
CA VAL A 151 -1.88 7.01 8.19
C VAL A 151 -2.08 8.53 8.22
N PRO A 152 -1.08 9.40 7.96
CA PRO A 152 -1.29 10.85 7.95
C PRO A 152 -2.33 11.32 6.94
N ILE A 153 -2.37 10.70 5.75
CA ILE A 153 -3.32 11.03 4.68
C ILE A 153 -4.72 10.57 5.07
N ILE A 154 -4.85 9.37 5.62
CA ILE A 154 -6.12 8.81 6.12
C ILE A 154 -6.64 9.66 7.29
N ALA A 155 -5.78 10.04 8.23
CA ALA A 155 -6.15 10.88 9.36
C ALA A 155 -6.64 12.26 8.91
N LYS A 156 -5.96 12.88 7.94
CA LYS A 156 -6.39 14.16 7.37
C LYS A 156 -7.80 14.06 6.79
N TYR A 157 -8.08 13.02 6.00
CA TYR A 157 -9.41 12.80 5.43
C TYR A 157 -10.50 12.72 6.51
N PHE A 158 -10.30 11.91 7.55
CA PHE A 158 -11.30 11.75 8.59
C PHE A 158 -11.49 13.01 9.45
N LYS A 159 -10.42 13.78 9.71
CA LYS A 159 -10.53 15.09 10.39
C LYS A 159 -11.38 16.09 9.60
N GLU A 160 -11.28 16.08 8.27
CA GLU A 160 -12.05 16.95 7.41
C GLU A 160 -13.50 16.45 7.24
N LYS A 161 -13.70 15.14 7.27
CA LYS A 161 -14.99 14.48 7.03
C LYS A 161 -15.90 14.45 8.27
N LEU A 162 -15.34 14.19 9.45
CA LEU A 162 -16.07 13.97 10.68
C LEU A 162 -15.96 15.21 11.58
N PRO A 163 -17.09 15.87 11.91
CA PRO A 163 -17.05 17.15 12.64
C PRO A 163 -16.72 17.00 14.14
N ASP A 164 -16.95 15.82 14.72
CA ASP A 164 -16.79 15.56 16.15
C ASP A 164 -15.92 14.32 16.38
N MET A 165 -14.66 14.56 16.70
CA MET A 165 -13.69 13.50 17.01
C MET A 165 -13.92 12.82 18.35
N GLU A 166 -14.65 13.44 19.31
CA GLU A 166 -14.96 12.84 20.62
C GLU A 166 -15.91 11.63 20.47
N GLU A 167 -16.73 11.65 19.41
CA GLU A 167 -17.62 10.56 19.04
C GLU A 167 -16.99 9.50 18.14
N VAL A 168 -15.68 9.59 17.88
CA VAL A 168 -14.96 8.66 16.99
C VAL A 168 -14.14 7.64 17.79
N VAL A 169 -14.13 6.38 17.31
CA VAL A 169 -13.29 5.29 17.82
C VAL A 169 -12.61 4.60 16.65
N VAL A 170 -11.29 4.49 16.70
CA VAL A 170 -10.55 3.68 15.71
C VAL A 170 -10.58 2.22 16.15
N VAL A 171 -10.87 1.34 15.21
CA VAL A 171 -11.07 -0.09 15.51
C VAL A 171 -10.05 -0.94 14.75
N SER A 172 -9.32 -1.77 15.49
CA SER A 172 -8.52 -2.83 14.88
C SER A 172 -9.39 -4.04 14.57
N PRO A 173 -9.37 -4.57 13.34
CA PRO A 173 -10.17 -5.74 12.96
C PRO A 173 -9.66 -7.05 13.58
N ASP A 174 -8.45 -7.06 14.15
CA ASP A 174 -7.83 -8.18 14.84
C ASP A 174 -6.65 -7.73 15.72
N HIS A 175 -5.97 -8.67 16.38
CA HIS A 175 -4.81 -8.37 17.20
C HIS A 175 -3.56 -7.91 16.40
N GLY A 176 -3.42 -8.35 15.16
CA GLY A 176 -2.28 -8.01 14.30
C GLY A 176 -2.28 -6.53 13.88
N GLY A 177 -3.46 -5.95 13.70
CA GLY A 177 -3.66 -4.56 13.28
C GLY A 177 -3.58 -3.51 14.39
N VAL A 178 -3.43 -3.90 15.66
CA VAL A 178 -3.52 -2.97 16.82
C VAL A 178 -2.53 -1.82 16.73
N THR A 179 -1.30 -2.07 16.32
CA THR A 179 -0.28 -1.01 16.19
C THR A 179 -0.69 0.03 15.14
N ARG A 180 -1.29 -0.40 14.03
CA ARG A 180 -1.79 0.48 12.98
C ARG A 180 -2.99 1.29 13.46
N ALA A 181 -3.95 0.62 14.13
CA ALA A 181 -5.12 1.29 14.70
C ALA A 181 -4.70 2.35 15.72
N ARG A 182 -3.70 2.07 16.56
CA ARG A 182 -3.16 3.05 17.52
C ARG A 182 -2.55 4.26 16.82
N LYS A 183 -1.73 4.06 15.78
CA LYS A 183 -1.16 5.18 15.01
C LYS A 183 -2.24 6.11 14.42
N LEU A 184 -3.32 5.54 13.88
CA LEU A 184 -4.43 6.35 13.38
C LEU A 184 -5.17 7.04 14.52
N ALA A 185 -5.43 6.34 15.63
CA ALA A 185 -6.09 6.89 16.80
C ALA A 185 -5.30 8.06 17.42
N ASP A 186 -3.98 7.90 17.55
CA ASP A 186 -3.09 8.96 18.03
C ASP A 186 -3.13 10.18 17.10
N ALA A 187 -3.07 9.96 15.78
CA ALA A 187 -3.18 11.02 14.78
C ALA A 187 -4.54 11.73 14.80
N LEU A 188 -5.62 11.03 15.17
CA LEU A 188 -6.97 11.59 15.30
C LEU A 188 -7.28 12.10 16.73
N ASN A 189 -6.44 11.80 17.70
CA ASN A 189 -6.67 12.01 19.14
C ASN A 189 -7.97 11.34 19.63
N THR A 190 -8.15 10.05 19.29
CA THR A 190 -9.33 9.25 19.57
C THR A 190 -8.96 7.96 20.30
N PRO A 191 -9.91 7.33 21.04
CA PRO A 191 -9.70 6.01 21.63
C PRO A 191 -9.62 4.91 20.57
N ILE A 192 -9.13 3.72 20.97
CA ILE A 192 -9.16 2.51 20.17
C ILE A 192 -10.10 1.46 20.73
N ALA A 193 -10.64 0.62 19.83
CA ALA A 193 -11.25 -0.65 20.17
C ALA A 193 -10.62 -1.77 19.35
N ILE A 194 -10.79 -3.01 19.78
CA ILE A 194 -10.20 -4.19 19.13
C ILE A 194 -11.28 -5.25 18.97
N ILE A 195 -11.38 -5.83 17.79
CA ILE A 195 -12.22 -7.01 17.53
C ILE A 195 -11.38 -8.24 17.84
N ASP A 196 -11.70 -8.91 18.96
CA ASP A 196 -11.10 -10.18 19.35
C ASP A 196 -11.93 -11.33 18.76
N LYS A 197 -11.33 -12.04 17.80
CA LYS A 197 -11.94 -13.19 17.13
C LYS A 197 -11.54 -14.46 17.84
N ARG A 198 -12.51 -15.15 18.44
CA ARG A 198 -12.29 -16.45 19.08
C ARG A 198 -13.07 -17.55 18.36
N ARG A 199 -12.34 -18.58 17.96
CA ARG A 199 -12.92 -19.87 17.54
C ARG A 199 -12.83 -20.83 18.72
N PRO A 200 -13.89 -21.00 19.52
CA PRO A 200 -13.85 -21.84 20.70
C PRO A 200 -13.63 -23.33 20.36
N LYS A 201 -14.04 -23.78 19.16
CA LYS A 201 -13.80 -25.14 18.63
C LYS A 201 -13.81 -25.12 17.09
N PRO A 202 -13.20 -26.11 16.41
CA PRO A 202 -13.40 -26.34 14.98
C PRO A 202 -14.90 -26.51 14.67
N ASN A 203 -15.39 -25.89 13.58
CA ASN A 203 -16.77 -25.90 13.12
C ASN A 203 -17.80 -25.19 14.02
N VAL A 204 -17.39 -24.38 14.98
CA VAL A 204 -18.27 -23.48 15.73
C VAL A 204 -18.20 -22.08 15.13
N ALA A 205 -19.34 -21.38 15.13
CA ALA A 205 -19.41 -19.99 14.66
C ALA A 205 -18.37 -19.12 15.37
N GLU A 206 -17.71 -18.25 14.61
CA GLU A 206 -16.70 -17.32 15.13
C GLU A 206 -17.38 -16.30 16.04
N VAL A 207 -16.99 -16.27 17.32
CA VAL A 207 -17.49 -15.29 18.27
C VAL A 207 -16.58 -14.06 18.19
N MET A 208 -17.17 -12.93 17.82
CA MET A 208 -16.48 -11.64 17.86
C MET A 208 -16.75 -10.95 19.17
N ASN A 209 -15.71 -10.80 19.98
CA ASN A 209 -15.76 -9.94 21.17
C ASN A 209 -15.14 -8.59 20.82
N ILE A 210 -15.74 -7.49 21.31
CA ILE A 210 -15.22 -6.14 21.10
C ILE A 210 -14.70 -5.63 22.43
N VAL A 211 -13.43 -5.28 22.46
CA VAL A 211 -12.77 -4.66 23.61
C VAL A 211 -12.68 -3.17 23.35
N GLY A 212 -13.33 -2.38 24.16
CA GLY A 212 -13.44 -0.92 24.04
C GLY A 212 -14.90 -0.47 23.96
N ASN A 213 -15.14 0.83 24.19
CA ASN A 213 -16.48 1.40 24.14
C ASN A 213 -16.79 1.91 22.73
N ILE A 214 -17.80 1.32 22.09
CA ILE A 214 -18.22 1.66 20.71
C ILE A 214 -19.70 2.04 20.61
N GLU A 215 -20.47 1.88 21.68
CA GLU A 215 -21.90 2.15 21.67
C GLU A 215 -22.17 3.63 21.41
N GLY A 216 -23.02 3.93 20.44
CA GLY A 216 -23.34 5.29 19.99
C GLY A 216 -22.21 6.01 19.24
N LYS A 217 -21.03 5.38 19.08
CA LYS A 217 -19.85 6.01 18.44
C LYS A 217 -19.78 5.75 16.94
N THR A 218 -19.07 6.63 16.24
CA THR A 218 -18.62 6.43 14.86
C THR A 218 -17.32 5.63 14.88
N CYS A 219 -17.35 4.44 14.28
CA CYS A 219 -16.21 3.52 14.26
C CYS A 219 -15.46 3.59 12.94
N ILE A 220 -14.12 3.67 12.99
CA ILE A 220 -13.25 3.61 11.83
C ILE A 220 -12.42 2.33 11.92
N LEU A 221 -12.79 1.32 11.15
CA LEU A 221 -11.98 0.11 10.96
C LEU A 221 -10.77 0.43 10.10
N ILE A 222 -9.56 0.03 10.51
CA ILE A 222 -8.34 0.23 9.72
C ILE A 222 -7.56 -1.07 9.55
N ASP A 223 -7.15 -1.35 8.32
CA ASP A 223 -6.21 -2.42 7.98
C ASP A 223 -5.14 -1.94 7.00
N ASP A 224 -4.09 -2.73 6.72
CA ASP A 224 -3.17 -2.44 5.62
C ASP A 224 -3.74 -2.90 4.28
N ILE A 225 -4.31 -4.10 4.26
CA ILE A 225 -4.80 -4.76 3.06
C ILE A 225 -6.26 -5.16 3.24
N ILE A 226 -7.12 -4.74 2.33
CA ILE A 226 -8.45 -5.34 2.16
C ILE A 226 -8.41 -6.18 0.88
N ASP A 227 -8.37 -7.50 1.05
CA ASP A 227 -8.32 -8.45 -0.06
C ASP A 227 -9.73 -8.96 -0.40
N THR A 228 -10.20 -10.01 0.25
CA THR A 228 -11.55 -10.57 0.00
C THR A 228 -12.67 -9.85 0.75
N ALA A 229 -12.34 -8.85 1.55
CA ALA A 229 -13.23 -8.06 2.41
C ALA A 229 -14.00 -8.83 3.49
N GLY A 230 -13.82 -10.14 3.63
CA GLY A 230 -14.56 -10.94 4.63
C GLY A 230 -14.36 -10.44 6.07
N THR A 231 -13.12 -10.24 6.48
CA THR A 231 -12.77 -9.77 7.83
C THR A 231 -13.38 -8.40 8.14
N ILE A 232 -13.21 -7.45 7.22
CA ILE A 232 -13.62 -6.06 7.46
C ILE A 232 -15.16 -5.92 7.48
N THR A 233 -15.87 -6.64 6.62
CA THR A 233 -17.35 -6.58 6.56
C THR A 233 -18.00 -7.29 7.73
N LEU A 234 -17.47 -8.44 8.15
CA LEU A 234 -17.93 -9.12 9.37
C LEU A 234 -17.65 -8.27 10.62
N GLY A 235 -16.48 -7.61 10.67
CA GLY A 235 -16.17 -6.67 11.74
C GLY A 235 -17.11 -5.47 11.77
N ALA A 236 -17.44 -4.91 10.62
CA ALA A 236 -18.40 -3.82 10.51
C ALA A 236 -19.80 -4.22 10.98
N GLN A 237 -20.26 -5.43 10.63
CA GLN A 237 -21.54 -5.95 11.11
C GLN A 237 -21.54 -6.13 12.64
N ALA A 238 -20.47 -6.72 13.19
CA ALA A 238 -20.37 -6.90 14.65
C ALA A 238 -20.37 -5.57 15.42
N LEU A 239 -19.77 -4.51 14.87
CA LEU A 239 -19.83 -3.16 15.44
C LEU A 239 -21.25 -2.59 15.40
N LYS A 240 -21.96 -2.73 14.29
CA LYS A 240 -23.36 -2.31 14.15
C LYS A 240 -24.28 -3.04 15.13
N ASP A 241 -24.14 -4.36 15.24
CA ASP A 241 -24.93 -5.20 16.15
C ASP A 241 -24.71 -4.83 17.62
N ARG A 242 -23.56 -4.20 17.94
CA ARG A 242 -23.21 -3.68 19.26
C ARG A 242 -23.44 -2.20 19.45
N GLY A 243 -24.26 -1.57 18.61
CA GLY A 243 -24.73 -0.20 18.79
C GLY A 243 -23.82 0.89 18.23
N ALA A 244 -22.85 0.58 17.38
CA ALA A 244 -22.10 1.62 16.68
C ALA A 244 -23.04 2.48 15.81
N LYS A 245 -22.91 3.81 15.92
CA LYS A 245 -23.71 4.78 15.15
C LYS A 245 -23.45 4.67 13.65
N GLU A 246 -22.19 4.74 13.26
CA GLU A 246 -21.72 4.61 11.89
C GLU A 246 -20.43 3.79 11.86
N VAL A 247 -20.19 3.12 10.74
CA VAL A 247 -18.96 2.34 10.53
C VAL A 247 -18.33 2.75 9.20
N TYR A 248 -17.10 3.20 9.28
CA TYR A 248 -16.20 3.46 8.16
C TYR A 248 -15.15 2.36 8.12
N ALA A 249 -14.60 2.09 6.94
CA ALA A 249 -13.43 1.24 6.80
C ALA A 249 -12.32 2.00 6.07
N SER A 250 -11.07 1.71 6.41
CA SER A 250 -9.94 2.26 5.69
C SER A 250 -8.82 1.24 5.51
N CYS A 251 -8.05 1.39 4.41
CA CYS A 251 -6.85 0.61 4.18
C CYS A 251 -5.86 1.36 3.29
N SER A 252 -4.60 0.92 3.34
CA SER A 252 -3.57 1.38 2.41
C SER A 252 -3.67 0.68 1.06
N HIS A 253 -4.04 -0.60 1.05
CA HIS A 253 -4.03 -1.43 -0.15
C HIS A 253 -5.38 -2.11 -0.37
N ALA A 254 -6.17 -1.56 -1.28
CA ALA A 254 -7.45 -2.12 -1.69
C ALA A 254 -7.23 -3.14 -2.83
N VAL A 255 -6.91 -4.40 -2.46
CA VAL A 255 -6.68 -5.50 -3.41
C VAL A 255 -8.00 -5.95 -4.03
N LEU A 256 -9.05 -6.04 -3.24
CA LEU A 256 -10.45 -6.28 -3.62
C LEU A 256 -10.65 -7.49 -4.53
N SER A 257 -10.07 -8.63 -4.15
CA SER A 257 -10.18 -9.86 -4.92
C SER A 257 -11.48 -10.62 -4.66
N GLY A 258 -11.85 -11.46 -5.62
CA GLY A 258 -13.01 -12.36 -5.52
C GLY A 258 -14.32 -11.59 -5.30
N GLN A 259 -15.04 -11.90 -4.23
CA GLN A 259 -16.34 -11.30 -3.89
C GLN A 259 -16.24 -10.03 -3.02
N ALA A 260 -15.07 -9.37 -3.00
CA ALA A 260 -14.84 -8.24 -2.10
C ALA A 260 -15.84 -7.09 -2.33
N LEU A 261 -16.07 -6.73 -3.58
CA LEU A 261 -16.99 -5.63 -3.93
C LEU A 261 -18.43 -5.93 -3.48
N ASP A 262 -18.94 -7.13 -3.77
CA ASP A 262 -20.29 -7.55 -3.33
C ASP A 262 -20.42 -7.52 -1.81
N ARG A 263 -19.38 -7.97 -1.09
CA ARG A 263 -19.38 -7.95 0.37
C ARG A 263 -19.38 -6.54 0.92
N ILE A 264 -18.58 -5.64 0.35
CA ILE A 264 -18.51 -4.24 0.76
C ILE A 264 -19.85 -3.57 0.47
N GLU A 265 -20.41 -3.76 -0.72
CA GLU A 265 -21.68 -3.16 -1.11
C GLU A 265 -22.81 -3.54 -0.15
N ASN A 266 -22.93 -4.81 0.19
CA ASN A 266 -23.97 -5.34 1.08
C ASN A 266 -23.64 -5.22 2.59
N SER A 267 -22.55 -4.54 2.95
CA SER A 267 -22.13 -4.36 4.34
C SER A 267 -22.63 -3.03 4.91
N PRO A 268 -22.67 -2.88 6.25
CA PRO A 268 -23.00 -1.63 6.91
C PRO A 268 -21.88 -0.57 6.85
N ILE A 269 -20.80 -0.82 6.09
CA ILE A 269 -19.75 0.15 5.87
C ILE A 269 -20.30 1.34 5.08
N LYS A 270 -20.21 2.53 5.68
CA LYS A 270 -20.69 3.76 5.06
C LYS A 270 -19.77 4.24 3.95
N GLU A 271 -18.47 4.23 4.21
CA GLU A 271 -17.43 4.52 3.22
C GLU A 271 -16.23 3.61 3.43
N LEU A 272 -15.65 3.15 2.32
CA LEU A 272 -14.34 2.51 2.27
C LEU A 272 -13.33 3.54 1.76
N VAL A 273 -12.49 4.03 2.65
CA VAL A 273 -11.42 5.00 2.37
C VAL A 273 -10.12 4.24 2.13
N TYR A 274 -9.49 4.42 0.97
CA TYR A 274 -8.29 3.65 0.63
C TYR A 274 -7.24 4.51 -0.10
N ALA A 275 -5.96 4.18 0.11
CA ALA A 275 -4.91 4.82 -0.65
C ALA A 275 -4.81 4.22 -2.06
N ASN A 276 -4.56 5.06 -3.08
CA ASN A 276 -4.50 4.63 -4.49
C ASN A 276 -3.18 3.93 -4.85
N THR A 277 -2.67 3.10 -3.95
CA THR A 277 -1.47 2.28 -4.15
C THR A 277 -1.65 1.19 -5.21
N ILE A 278 -2.88 0.79 -5.45
CA ILE A 278 -3.31 -0.14 -6.49
C ILE A 278 -4.30 0.62 -7.38
N ASP A 279 -4.14 0.51 -8.69
CA ASP A 279 -5.09 1.07 -9.66
C ASP A 279 -6.36 0.22 -9.69
N ILE A 280 -7.49 0.86 -9.39
CA ILE A 280 -8.81 0.22 -9.44
C ILE A 280 -9.56 0.84 -10.61
N PRO A 281 -9.89 0.04 -11.65
CA PRO A 281 -10.66 0.53 -12.79
C PRO A 281 -12.00 1.14 -12.37
N GLU A 282 -12.45 2.17 -13.08
CA GLU A 282 -13.69 2.91 -12.73
C GLU A 282 -14.91 1.98 -12.64
N GLU A 283 -15.02 0.98 -13.52
CA GLU A 283 -16.11 0.01 -13.54
C GLU A 283 -16.17 -0.92 -12.31
N LYS A 284 -15.10 -0.93 -11.50
CA LYS A 284 -15.03 -1.69 -10.24
C LYS A 284 -15.21 -0.81 -8.99
N LYS A 285 -15.40 0.48 -9.16
CA LYS A 285 -15.60 1.38 -8.02
C LYS A 285 -17.07 1.39 -7.61
N LEU A 286 -17.31 1.25 -6.33
CA LEU A 286 -18.61 1.43 -5.70
C LEU A 286 -18.76 2.89 -5.24
N ASP A 287 -19.98 3.41 -5.15
CA ASP A 287 -20.25 4.80 -4.72
C ASP A 287 -19.70 5.11 -3.32
N LYS A 288 -19.60 4.09 -2.47
CA LYS A 288 -19.03 4.22 -1.11
C LYS A 288 -17.49 4.12 -1.05
N MET A 289 -16.80 3.98 -2.17
CA MET A 289 -15.34 3.88 -2.22
C MET A 289 -14.69 5.25 -2.46
N VAL A 290 -13.79 5.64 -1.54
CA VAL A 290 -13.12 6.94 -1.56
C VAL A 290 -11.61 6.77 -1.70
N PRO A 291 -11.04 7.02 -2.89
CA PRO A 291 -9.60 6.92 -3.10
C PRO A 291 -8.87 8.15 -2.52
N LEU A 292 -7.82 7.91 -1.76
CA LEU A 292 -6.87 8.93 -1.31
C LEU A 292 -5.59 8.86 -2.13
N CYS A 293 -5.16 10.00 -2.67
CA CYS A 293 -3.97 10.07 -3.48
C CYS A 293 -2.70 10.08 -2.61
N VAL A 294 -1.79 9.14 -2.88
CA VAL A 294 -0.45 9.08 -2.24
C VAL A 294 0.64 9.69 -3.12
N GLY A 295 0.29 10.27 -4.26
CA GLY A 295 1.24 10.82 -5.22
C GLY A 295 2.14 11.89 -4.63
N ASP A 296 1.58 12.83 -3.85
CA ASP A 296 2.34 13.90 -3.19
C ASP A 296 3.32 13.37 -2.15
N LEU A 297 2.94 12.33 -1.40
CA LEU A 297 3.81 11.68 -0.42
C LEU A 297 5.01 11.02 -1.11
N ILE A 298 4.75 10.25 -2.17
CA ILE A 298 5.81 9.61 -2.97
C ILE A 298 6.71 10.66 -3.63
N ALA A 299 6.13 11.72 -4.21
CA ALA A 299 6.88 12.80 -4.83
C ALA A 299 7.81 13.49 -3.82
N LYS A 300 7.33 13.79 -2.61
CA LYS A 300 8.15 14.36 -1.54
C LYS A 300 9.30 13.43 -1.14
N ALA A 301 9.06 12.13 -1.06
CA ALA A 301 10.10 11.15 -0.76
C ALA A 301 11.17 11.12 -1.87
N ILE A 302 10.77 11.06 -3.14
CA ILE A 302 11.67 11.12 -4.29
C ILE A 302 12.49 12.42 -4.28
N TYR A 303 11.83 13.56 -4.08
CA TYR A 303 12.51 14.87 -4.02
C TYR A 303 13.59 14.90 -2.93
N LYS A 304 13.26 14.42 -1.72
CA LYS A 304 14.20 14.38 -0.60
C LYS A 304 15.38 13.45 -0.85
N ILE A 305 15.14 12.28 -1.42
CA ILE A 305 16.18 11.31 -1.77
C ILE A 305 17.10 11.92 -2.81
N HIS A 306 16.55 12.50 -3.87
CA HIS A 306 17.32 13.13 -4.95
C HIS A 306 18.20 14.28 -4.45
N ASN A 307 17.70 15.08 -3.51
CA ASN A 307 18.44 16.21 -2.94
C ASN A 307 19.27 15.83 -1.71
N ASN A 308 19.40 14.54 -1.37
CA ASN A 308 20.09 14.04 -0.17
C ASN A 308 19.56 14.67 1.14
N GLU A 309 18.25 14.92 1.19
CA GLU A 309 17.53 15.41 2.37
C GLU A 309 16.94 14.28 3.21
N PRO A 310 16.73 14.50 4.53
CA PRO A 310 16.12 13.49 5.40
C PRO A 310 14.69 13.14 4.97
N VAL A 311 14.40 11.86 4.77
CA VAL A 311 13.04 11.34 4.48
C VAL A 311 12.22 11.21 5.77
N SER A 312 12.87 11.10 6.94
CA SER A 312 12.23 10.89 8.25
C SER A 312 11.16 11.94 8.60
N VAL A 313 11.32 13.17 8.14
CA VAL A 313 10.32 14.24 8.33
C VAL A 313 8.97 13.98 7.65
N LEU A 314 8.87 12.96 6.80
CA LEU A 314 7.61 12.55 6.19
C LEU A 314 6.82 11.55 7.07
N PHE A 315 7.38 11.12 8.19
CA PHE A 315 6.80 10.15 9.12
C PHE A 315 6.24 10.81 10.39
N GLU A 316 6.54 12.09 10.56
CA GLU A 316 6.03 12.97 11.63
C GLU A 316 4.73 13.66 11.16
#